data_29a16ff4e81df572ddc2ccb5c28926ad
#
_entry.id   29a16ff4e81df572ddc2ccb5c28926ad
#
_cell.length_a   1.000
_cell.length_b   1.000
_cell.length_c   1.000
_cell.angle_alpha   90.00
_cell.angle_beta   90.00
_cell.angle_gamma   90.00
#
_symmetry.space_group_name_H-M   'P 1'
#
loop_
_entity.id
_entity.type
_entity.pdbx_description
1 polymer ?
#
loop_
_entity_poly.entity_id
_entity_poly.type
_entity_poly.pdbx_seq_one_letter_code
_entity_poly.pdbx_strand_id
1 'polypeptide(L)'
;MFDPSRHTVLNPATWDPAVARAAIQDIARDAATGFDPKAYWPAHPQDGIPDGGAGLYFGAAGVLWAMDFLRREGVADHPLDIPTLLPRLLEVNRRQYAAIAPGSKIEPRRPSYLFGDVPVLLMMIRAGDAGAADDLFGRIEDNLDLPALELMWGFAGNMLACVFAASVTGEDRWRDLFLAQARALLDDLEDTERGPVWTQHLYGRATRFLGPVHGYAGNMLALMRGWDWLDDADQARIRQAVPATLTANAIRGELGVNWPPAISSDPIPTLVQHCHGAPGMVTALADQRIDGPDLRELLEGGGELTWRAGPLAKGSNLCHGTGGNGYAFLKLHELTGAEIWLNRARAFAMAAIEQYRAASVEHGRGRYALWTGDVGLACYLNECLRGSARFPTADVF
;
A
#
# COMPACT_ATOMS: atom_id res chain seq x y z
N MET A 1 23.21 5.66 -1.79
CA MET A 1 22.19 4.79 -2.37
C MET A 1 21.29 4.18 -1.30
N PHE A 2 21.84 3.46 -0.33
CA PHE A 2 21.13 2.89 0.83
C PHE A 2 22.10 2.59 1.97
N ASP A 3 21.56 2.32 3.16
CA ASP A 3 22.33 1.89 4.34
C ASP A 3 22.32 0.34 4.42
N PRO A 4 23.45 -0.34 4.21
CA PRO A 4 23.51 -1.81 4.26
C PRO A 4 23.11 -2.41 5.61
N SER A 5 23.27 -1.69 6.72
CA SER A 5 22.92 -2.18 8.06
C SER A 5 21.41 -2.42 8.25
N ARG A 6 20.59 -1.88 7.34
CA ARG A 6 19.12 -2.04 7.33
C ARG A 6 18.67 -3.28 6.56
N HIS A 7 19.59 -4.00 5.95
CA HIS A 7 19.34 -5.14 5.11
C HIS A 7 20.08 -6.39 5.60
N THR A 8 19.62 -7.54 5.17
CA THR A 8 20.27 -8.83 5.43
C THR A 8 20.74 -9.45 4.12
N VAL A 9 21.73 -10.30 4.20
CA VAL A 9 22.18 -11.05 3.03
C VAL A 9 21.08 -12.01 2.62
N LEU A 10 20.70 -11.96 1.35
CA LEU A 10 19.78 -12.93 0.78
C LEU A 10 20.49 -14.28 0.64
N ASN A 11 20.05 -15.27 1.40
CA ASN A 11 20.41 -16.66 1.16
C ASN A 11 19.38 -17.22 0.17
N PRO A 12 19.75 -17.47 -1.09
CA PRO A 12 18.81 -17.90 -2.11
C PRO A 12 18.31 -19.32 -1.80
N ALA A 13 17.16 -19.39 -1.11
CA ALA A 13 16.43 -20.65 -1.02
C ALA A 13 15.67 -20.87 -2.35
N THR A 14 15.65 -22.12 -2.81
CA THR A 14 14.84 -22.49 -3.97
C THR A 14 13.35 -22.24 -3.65
N TRP A 15 12.65 -21.62 -4.59
CA TRP A 15 11.22 -21.42 -4.47
C TRP A 15 10.48 -22.75 -4.30
N ASP A 16 9.71 -22.84 -3.23
CA ASP A 16 8.85 -23.98 -2.95
C ASP A 16 7.39 -23.51 -2.75
N PRO A 17 6.51 -23.75 -3.72
CA PRO A 17 5.11 -23.35 -3.62
C PRO A 17 4.35 -24.07 -2.48
N ALA A 18 4.79 -25.23 -2.03
CA ALA A 18 4.17 -25.92 -0.90
C ALA A 18 4.50 -25.21 0.42
N VAL A 19 5.75 -24.77 0.59
CA VAL A 19 6.18 -23.97 1.74
C VAL A 19 5.44 -22.63 1.80
N ALA A 20 5.24 -21.99 0.64
CA ALA A 20 4.49 -20.73 0.56
C ALA A 20 3.01 -20.92 0.94
N ARG A 21 2.35 -21.96 0.41
CA ARG A 21 0.96 -22.29 0.78
C ARG A 21 0.83 -22.62 2.27
N ALA A 22 1.75 -23.40 2.82
CA ALA A 22 1.75 -23.71 4.26
C ALA A 22 1.89 -22.44 5.10
N ALA A 23 2.79 -21.51 4.73
CA ALA A 23 2.96 -20.25 5.44
C ALA A 23 1.69 -19.37 5.40
N ILE A 24 0.99 -19.29 4.25
CA ILE A 24 -0.30 -18.59 4.15
C ILE A 24 -1.33 -19.18 5.12
N GLN A 25 -1.44 -20.52 5.15
CA GLN A 25 -2.39 -21.22 6.02
C GLN A 25 -2.04 -21.07 7.51
N ASP A 26 -0.75 -21.08 7.85
CA ASP A 26 -0.28 -20.88 9.22
C ASP A 26 -0.58 -19.47 9.70
N ILE A 27 -0.31 -18.44 8.87
CA ILE A 27 -0.64 -17.04 9.18
C ILE A 27 -2.15 -16.85 9.36
N ALA A 28 -2.97 -17.41 8.47
CA ALA A 28 -4.41 -17.30 8.54
C ALA A 28 -4.98 -18.02 9.79
N ARG A 29 -4.44 -19.18 10.13
CA ARG A 29 -4.81 -19.94 11.33
C ARG A 29 -4.44 -19.19 12.61
N ASP A 30 -3.22 -18.63 12.67
CA ASP A 30 -2.76 -17.84 13.81
C ASP A 30 -3.62 -16.58 13.98
N ALA A 31 -3.92 -15.86 12.89
CA ALA A 31 -4.83 -14.72 12.92
C ALA A 31 -6.24 -15.10 13.38
N ALA A 32 -6.79 -16.23 12.93
CA ALA A 32 -8.10 -16.70 13.37
C ALA A 32 -8.11 -17.11 14.86
N THR A 33 -7.02 -17.71 15.33
CA THR A 33 -6.87 -18.13 16.75
C THR A 33 -6.68 -16.93 17.67
N GLY A 34 -5.94 -15.90 17.22
CA GLY A 34 -5.70 -14.66 17.99
C GLY A 34 -6.88 -13.69 18.04
N PHE A 35 -7.99 -14.00 17.35
CA PHE A 35 -9.17 -13.16 17.30
C PHE A 35 -9.98 -13.18 18.60
N ASP A 36 -10.32 -12.01 19.10
CA ASP A 36 -11.27 -11.79 20.19
C ASP A 36 -12.48 -10.98 19.68
N PRO A 37 -13.73 -11.43 19.87
CA PRO A 37 -14.91 -10.73 19.35
C PRO A 37 -15.16 -9.35 19.98
N LYS A 38 -14.49 -9.05 21.11
CA LYS A 38 -14.63 -7.76 21.81
C LYS A 38 -13.48 -6.81 21.52
N ALA A 39 -12.25 -7.32 21.42
CA ALA A 39 -11.03 -6.54 21.26
C ALA A 39 -10.39 -6.66 19.85
N TYR A 40 -10.89 -7.55 19.02
CA TYR A 40 -10.32 -7.97 17.72
C TYR A 40 -8.95 -8.64 17.92
N TRP A 41 -7.86 -7.95 17.71
CA TRP A 41 -6.51 -8.47 17.86
C TRP A 41 -5.70 -7.59 18.80
N PRO A 42 -4.83 -8.17 19.63
CA PRO A 42 -3.94 -7.41 20.50
C PRO A 42 -2.87 -6.68 19.69
N ALA A 43 -2.41 -5.52 20.17
CA ALA A 43 -1.26 -4.82 19.62
C ALA A 43 0.00 -5.70 19.70
N HIS A 44 0.84 -5.65 18.67
CA HIS A 44 2.15 -6.30 18.72
C HIS A 44 3.16 -5.39 19.44
N PRO A 45 4.14 -5.92 20.16
CA PRO A 45 5.16 -5.11 20.85
C PRO A 45 5.89 -4.11 19.93
N GLN A 46 6.03 -4.44 18.66
CA GLN A 46 6.65 -3.58 17.65
C GLN A 46 5.74 -2.49 17.08
N ASP A 47 4.44 -2.45 17.41
CA ASP A 47 3.51 -1.46 16.86
C ASP A 47 3.60 -0.11 17.55
N GLY A 48 4.14 -0.06 18.76
CA GLY A 48 4.27 1.18 19.54
C GLY A 48 2.95 1.79 20.01
N ILE A 49 1.85 1.00 20.00
CA ILE A 49 0.52 1.38 20.47
C ILE A 49 0.09 0.42 21.61
N PRO A 50 -0.62 0.93 22.64
CA PRO A 50 -0.98 0.11 23.81
C PRO A 50 -2.06 -0.94 23.51
N ASP A 51 -3.01 -0.58 22.67
CA ASP A 51 -4.17 -1.41 22.31
C ASP A 51 -4.17 -1.76 20.81
N GLY A 52 -4.89 -2.82 20.44
CA GLY A 52 -5.05 -3.21 19.05
C GLY A 52 -5.69 -2.10 18.20
N GLY A 53 -5.15 -1.85 17.02
CA GLY A 53 -5.69 -0.88 16.08
C GLY A 53 -6.94 -1.37 15.36
N ALA A 54 -7.75 -0.45 14.85
CA ALA A 54 -8.95 -0.77 14.05
C ALA A 54 -8.84 -0.34 12.57
N GLY A 55 -7.74 0.31 12.17
CA GLY A 55 -7.52 0.80 10.80
C GLY A 55 -7.08 -0.29 9.82
N LEU A 56 -6.92 0.12 8.56
CA LEU A 56 -6.43 -0.74 7.50
C LEU A 56 -4.91 -0.95 7.61
N TYR A 57 -4.17 0.09 7.95
CA TYR A 57 -2.71 0.07 7.97
C TYR A 57 -2.16 -0.87 9.05
N PHE A 58 -2.53 -0.64 10.31
CA PHE A 58 -2.28 -1.56 11.40
C PHE A 58 -3.56 -1.72 12.22
N GLY A 59 -4.17 -2.89 12.15
CA GLY A 59 -5.38 -3.18 12.92
C GLY A 59 -6.40 -4.05 12.21
N ALA A 60 -7.55 -4.15 12.86
CA ALA A 60 -8.58 -5.13 12.55
C ALA A 60 -9.16 -5.02 11.13
N ALA A 61 -9.33 -3.80 10.58
CA ALA A 61 -9.82 -3.65 9.22
C ALA A 61 -8.88 -4.30 8.21
N GLY A 62 -7.56 -4.12 8.38
CA GLY A 62 -6.58 -4.76 7.51
C GLY A 62 -6.54 -6.28 7.64
N VAL A 63 -6.67 -6.79 8.86
CA VAL A 63 -6.70 -8.25 9.10
C VAL A 63 -7.94 -8.86 8.48
N LEU A 64 -9.13 -8.31 8.75
CA LEU A 64 -10.40 -8.81 8.19
C LEU A 64 -10.40 -8.74 6.66
N TRP A 65 -9.90 -7.65 6.08
CA TRP A 65 -9.76 -7.52 4.64
C TRP A 65 -8.86 -8.63 4.06
N ALA A 66 -7.69 -8.87 4.65
CA ALA A 66 -6.75 -9.88 4.18
C ALA A 66 -7.32 -11.29 4.31
N MET A 67 -7.98 -11.60 5.44
CA MET A 67 -8.63 -12.89 5.66
C MET A 67 -9.74 -13.14 4.62
N ASP A 68 -10.59 -12.13 4.34
CA ASP A 68 -11.60 -12.23 3.28
C ASP A 68 -10.96 -12.41 1.90
N PHE A 69 -9.91 -11.65 1.60
CA PHE A 69 -9.16 -11.77 0.34
C PHE A 69 -8.60 -13.19 0.16
N LEU A 70 -7.87 -13.72 1.14
CA LEU A 70 -7.25 -15.05 1.07
C LEU A 70 -8.29 -16.17 0.95
N ARG A 71 -9.46 -16.01 1.57
CA ARG A 71 -10.59 -16.94 1.42
C ARG A 71 -11.19 -16.88 0.02
N ARG A 72 -11.41 -15.69 -0.54
CA ARG A 72 -11.90 -15.50 -1.91
C ARG A 72 -10.92 -16.05 -2.95
N GLU A 73 -9.61 -15.95 -2.70
CA GLU A 73 -8.57 -16.55 -3.54
C GLU A 73 -8.45 -18.08 -3.38
N GLY A 74 -9.16 -18.67 -2.41
CA GLY A 74 -9.16 -20.12 -2.16
C GLY A 74 -7.86 -20.68 -1.60
N VAL A 75 -7.03 -19.83 -0.97
CA VAL A 75 -5.71 -20.23 -0.43
C VAL A 75 -5.69 -20.39 1.09
N ALA A 76 -6.67 -19.83 1.79
CA ALA A 76 -6.87 -20.05 3.22
C ALA A 76 -8.36 -20.06 3.56
N ASP A 77 -8.72 -20.84 4.58
CA ASP A 77 -10.06 -20.86 5.16
C ASP A 77 -9.98 -20.48 6.65
N HIS A 78 -11.06 -19.90 7.19
CA HIS A 78 -11.15 -19.47 8.57
C HIS A 78 -12.62 -19.35 9.05
N PRO A 79 -12.90 -19.46 10.34
CA PRO A 79 -14.27 -19.47 10.88
C PRO A 79 -14.89 -18.07 11.05
N LEU A 80 -14.18 -16.98 10.73
CA LEU A 80 -14.67 -15.62 10.97
C LEU A 80 -15.83 -15.27 10.02
N ASP A 81 -16.96 -14.87 10.57
CA ASP A 81 -18.08 -14.28 9.84
C ASP A 81 -17.86 -12.77 9.71
N ILE A 82 -17.07 -12.38 8.70
CA ILE A 82 -16.60 -11.01 8.54
C ILE A 82 -17.75 -10.01 8.44
N PRO A 83 -18.81 -10.21 7.64
CA PRO A 83 -19.92 -9.26 7.55
C PRO A 83 -20.53 -8.89 8.91
N THR A 84 -20.69 -9.86 9.83
CA THR A 84 -21.27 -9.59 11.15
C THR A 84 -20.35 -8.80 12.09
N LEU A 85 -19.06 -8.76 11.81
CA LEU A 85 -18.07 -8.02 12.59
C LEU A 85 -17.94 -6.54 12.19
N LEU A 86 -18.29 -6.19 10.95
CA LEU A 86 -18.02 -4.86 10.37
C LEU A 86 -18.75 -3.71 11.07
N PRO A 87 -20.06 -3.80 11.45
CA PRO A 87 -20.75 -2.67 12.11
C PRO A 87 -20.05 -2.24 13.40
N ARG A 88 -19.68 -3.20 14.24
CA ARG A 88 -18.93 -2.91 15.46
C ARG A 88 -17.53 -2.39 15.17
N LEU A 89 -16.85 -2.94 14.16
CA LEU A 89 -15.53 -2.45 13.77
C LEU A 89 -15.59 -0.98 13.33
N LEU A 90 -16.64 -0.59 12.60
CA LEU A 90 -16.86 0.79 12.19
C LEU A 90 -16.93 1.74 13.40
N GLU A 91 -17.68 1.38 14.44
CA GLU A 91 -17.78 2.17 15.68
C GLU A 91 -16.42 2.28 16.39
N VAL A 92 -15.71 1.16 16.52
CA VAL A 92 -14.39 1.14 17.17
C VAL A 92 -13.39 1.98 16.37
N ASN A 93 -13.37 1.83 15.04
CA ASN A 93 -12.49 2.58 14.15
C ASN A 93 -12.74 4.09 14.26
N ARG A 94 -13.99 4.53 14.15
CA ARG A 94 -14.37 5.96 14.25
C ARG A 94 -13.90 6.58 15.57
N ARG A 95 -14.07 5.87 16.68
CA ARG A 95 -13.61 6.33 18.00
C ARG A 95 -12.09 6.42 18.08
N GLN A 96 -11.36 5.40 17.61
CA GLN A 96 -9.89 5.41 17.60
C GLN A 96 -9.34 6.48 16.64
N TYR A 97 -9.93 6.60 15.46
CA TYR A 97 -9.53 7.61 14.49
C TYR A 97 -9.71 9.04 15.02
N ALA A 98 -10.82 9.31 15.71
CA ALA A 98 -11.05 10.60 16.36
C ALA A 98 -9.96 10.95 17.42
N ALA A 99 -9.30 9.96 18.00
CA ALA A 99 -8.19 10.18 18.93
C ALA A 99 -6.84 10.40 18.21
N ILE A 100 -6.63 9.79 17.04
CA ILE A 100 -5.38 9.87 16.29
C ILE A 100 -5.31 11.13 15.39
N ALA A 101 -6.42 11.49 14.75
CA ALA A 101 -6.45 12.53 13.72
C ALA A 101 -5.92 13.91 14.15
N PRO A 102 -6.17 14.41 15.37
CA PRO A 102 -5.63 15.69 15.83
C PRO A 102 -4.10 15.74 15.82
N GLY A 103 -3.41 14.65 16.10
CA GLY A 103 -1.95 14.56 16.06
C GLY A 103 -1.37 14.68 14.64
N SER A 104 -2.13 14.30 13.63
CA SER A 104 -1.77 14.44 12.21
C SER A 104 -2.06 15.84 11.64
N LYS A 105 -2.75 16.70 12.37
CA LYS A 105 -3.32 17.98 11.93
C LYS A 105 -4.47 17.80 10.91
N ILE A 106 -5.07 16.63 10.88
CA ILE A 106 -6.27 16.31 10.10
C ILE A 106 -7.49 16.42 11.03
N GLU A 107 -8.58 16.95 10.52
CA GLU A 107 -9.81 17.02 11.26
C GLU A 107 -10.41 15.60 11.45
N PRO A 108 -10.86 15.21 12.67
CA PRO A 108 -11.31 13.84 12.95
C PRO A 108 -12.49 13.35 12.10
N ARG A 109 -13.31 14.25 11.57
CA ARG A 109 -14.44 13.89 10.69
C ARG A 109 -14.02 13.58 9.25
N ARG A 110 -12.79 13.98 8.84
CA ARG A 110 -12.30 13.73 7.48
C ARG A 110 -12.07 12.25 7.25
N PRO A 111 -12.41 11.72 6.07
CA PRO A 111 -12.15 10.32 5.76
C PRO A 111 -10.64 10.06 5.65
N SER A 112 -10.21 8.86 6.03
CA SER A 112 -8.84 8.38 5.82
C SER A 112 -8.89 6.95 5.32
N TYR A 113 -8.15 6.71 4.24
CA TYR A 113 -8.10 5.38 3.63
C TYR A 113 -7.36 4.36 4.50
N LEU A 114 -6.25 4.76 5.13
CA LEU A 114 -5.45 3.81 5.90
C LEU A 114 -5.78 3.76 7.40
N PHE A 115 -6.26 4.85 7.99
CA PHE A 115 -6.56 4.90 9.42
C PHE A 115 -8.04 5.02 9.75
N GLY A 116 -8.81 5.67 8.88
CA GLY A 116 -10.23 5.96 9.10
C GLY A 116 -11.17 4.82 8.72
N ASP A 117 -12.41 5.18 8.58
CA ASP A 117 -13.53 4.26 8.37
C ASP A 117 -13.74 3.85 6.90
N VAL A 118 -13.09 4.52 5.96
CA VAL A 118 -13.21 4.25 4.51
C VAL A 118 -13.10 2.75 4.17
N PRO A 119 -12.06 2.01 4.62
CA PRO A 119 -11.94 0.59 4.26
C PRO A 119 -13.03 -0.28 4.91
N VAL A 120 -13.51 0.09 6.10
CA VAL A 120 -14.59 -0.66 6.75
C VAL A 120 -15.89 -0.48 5.98
N LEU A 121 -16.20 0.74 5.56
CA LEU A 121 -17.36 1.05 4.71
C LEU A 121 -17.28 0.32 3.36
N LEU A 122 -16.09 0.26 2.72
CA LEU A 122 -15.90 -0.52 1.50
C LEU A 122 -16.18 -2.03 1.70
N MET A 123 -15.73 -2.61 2.82
CA MET A 123 -16.06 -4.01 3.14
C MET A 123 -17.56 -4.20 3.40
N MET A 124 -18.24 -3.25 4.04
CA MET A 124 -19.70 -3.28 4.24
C MET A 124 -20.45 -3.17 2.91
N ILE A 125 -20.02 -2.29 2.00
CA ILE A 125 -20.57 -2.20 0.63
C ILE A 125 -20.44 -3.55 -0.08
N ARG A 126 -19.28 -4.20 -0.01
CA ARG A 126 -19.10 -5.55 -0.58
C ARG A 126 -20.02 -6.59 0.07
N ALA A 127 -20.29 -6.46 1.36
CA ALA A 127 -21.23 -7.31 2.07
C ALA A 127 -22.72 -7.03 1.75
N GLY A 128 -23.00 -6.02 0.90
CA GLY A 128 -24.35 -5.67 0.44
C GLY A 128 -25.06 -4.60 1.29
N ASP A 129 -24.34 -3.88 2.14
CA ASP A 129 -24.89 -2.78 2.93
C ASP A 129 -25.00 -1.49 2.10
N ALA A 130 -26.21 -1.17 1.66
CA ALA A 130 -26.48 0.03 0.87
C ALA A 130 -26.29 1.33 1.69
N GLY A 131 -26.55 1.31 2.98
CA GLY A 131 -26.35 2.47 3.87
C GLY A 131 -24.87 2.85 3.98
N ALA A 132 -23.96 1.87 3.93
CA ALA A 132 -22.53 2.11 3.92
C ALA A 132 -22.06 2.83 2.64
N ALA A 133 -22.72 2.60 1.50
CA ALA A 133 -22.40 3.29 0.26
C ALA A 133 -22.74 4.80 0.33
N ASP A 134 -23.88 5.15 0.89
CA ASP A 134 -24.28 6.55 1.07
C ASP A 134 -23.43 7.26 2.13
N ASP A 135 -23.10 6.59 3.23
CA ASP A 135 -22.19 7.13 4.26
C ASP A 135 -20.79 7.40 3.68
N LEU A 136 -20.21 6.44 2.94
CA LEU A 136 -18.91 6.62 2.30
C LEU A 136 -18.92 7.77 1.29
N PHE A 137 -19.97 7.85 0.46
CA PHE A 137 -20.10 8.88 -0.55
C PHE A 137 -20.09 10.28 0.08
N GLY A 138 -20.96 10.54 1.06
CA GLY A 138 -21.03 11.83 1.73
C GLY A 138 -19.72 12.21 2.44
N ARG A 139 -19.03 11.24 3.04
CA ARG A 139 -17.73 11.49 3.69
C ARG A 139 -16.64 11.88 2.70
N ILE A 140 -16.58 11.25 1.53
CA ILE A 140 -15.59 11.60 0.50
C ILE A 140 -15.93 12.94 -0.14
N GLU A 141 -17.22 13.22 -0.39
CA GLU A 141 -17.68 14.48 -0.94
C GLU A 141 -17.27 15.67 -0.04
N ASP A 142 -17.34 15.53 1.28
CA ASP A 142 -16.93 16.55 2.26
C ASP A 142 -15.40 16.78 2.30
N ASN A 143 -14.60 16.08 1.50
CA ASN A 143 -13.13 16.06 1.60
C ASN A 143 -12.41 16.79 0.46
N LEU A 144 -13.13 17.47 -0.42
CA LEU A 144 -12.53 18.09 -1.61
C LEU A 144 -11.59 19.27 -1.33
N ASP A 145 -11.54 19.78 -0.11
CA ASP A 145 -10.69 20.87 0.34
C ASP A 145 -9.52 20.42 1.27
N LEU A 146 -9.31 19.10 1.43
CA LEU A 146 -8.27 18.57 2.31
C LEU A 146 -6.86 18.74 1.70
N PRO A 147 -5.94 19.44 2.38
CA PRO A 147 -4.61 19.71 1.85
C PRO A 147 -3.61 18.54 2.01
N ALA A 148 -4.05 17.39 2.49
CA ALA A 148 -3.24 16.18 2.63
C ALA A 148 -3.17 15.42 1.31
N LEU A 149 -2.52 15.97 0.32
CA LEU A 149 -2.44 15.44 -1.05
C LEU A 149 -1.60 14.16 -1.11
N GLU A 150 -2.15 13.06 -0.54
CA GLU A 150 -1.46 11.77 -0.45
C GLU A 150 -2.45 10.62 -0.12
N LEU A 151 -1.97 9.38 -0.06
CA LEU A 151 -2.80 8.18 -0.01
C LEU A 151 -3.38 7.90 1.38
N MET A 152 -2.63 8.15 2.45
CA MET A 152 -3.01 7.71 3.80
C MET A 152 -4.20 8.50 4.36
N TRP A 153 -4.18 9.83 4.22
CA TRP A 153 -5.14 10.77 4.80
C TRP A 153 -6.02 11.50 3.79
N GLY A 154 -5.62 11.54 2.52
CA GLY A 154 -6.14 12.49 1.54
C GLY A 154 -6.77 11.88 0.29
N PHE A 155 -6.69 12.65 -0.80
CA PHE A 155 -7.39 12.39 -2.05
C PHE A 155 -7.07 11.03 -2.66
N ALA A 156 -5.80 10.66 -2.75
CA ALA A 156 -5.41 9.45 -3.44
C ALA A 156 -6.07 8.20 -2.84
N GLY A 157 -6.15 8.10 -1.51
CA GLY A 157 -6.86 7.00 -0.85
C GLY A 157 -8.37 7.03 -1.10
N ASN A 158 -8.98 8.22 -1.09
CA ASN A 158 -10.40 8.39 -1.38
C ASN A 158 -10.74 8.10 -2.85
N MET A 159 -9.84 8.43 -3.77
CA MET A 159 -9.97 8.08 -5.19
C MET A 159 -9.92 6.57 -5.41
N LEU A 160 -9.03 5.84 -4.71
CA LEU A 160 -9.05 4.38 -4.70
C LEU A 160 -10.37 3.83 -4.17
N ALA A 161 -10.91 4.43 -3.10
CA ALA A 161 -12.20 4.03 -2.56
C ALA A 161 -13.34 4.20 -3.58
N CYS A 162 -13.34 5.29 -4.36
CA CYS A 162 -14.30 5.49 -5.45
C CYS A 162 -14.20 4.39 -6.51
N VAL A 163 -12.99 4.02 -6.93
CA VAL A 163 -12.77 2.95 -7.92
C VAL A 163 -13.29 1.61 -7.39
N PHE A 164 -13.00 1.27 -6.14
CA PHE A 164 -13.45 0.01 -5.55
C PHE A 164 -14.97 0.00 -5.29
N ALA A 165 -15.54 1.10 -4.82
CA ALA A 165 -16.99 1.20 -4.63
C ALA A 165 -17.74 1.08 -5.96
N ALA A 166 -17.27 1.74 -7.02
CA ALA A 166 -17.83 1.62 -8.37
C ALA A 166 -17.80 0.19 -8.89
N SER A 167 -16.69 -0.53 -8.66
CA SER A 167 -16.55 -1.92 -9.12
C SER A 167 -17.55 -2.89 -8.44
N VAL A 168 -18.02 -2.56 -7.24
CA VAL A 168 -18.99 -3.37 -6.49
C VAL A 168 -20.43 -2.94 -6.77
N THR A 169 -20.70 -1.63 -6.80
CA THR A 169 -22.07 -1.09 -6.89
C THR A 169 -22.53 -0.85 -8.32
N GLY A 170 -21.60 -0.61 -9.25
CA GLY A 170 -21.91 -0.20 -10.63
C GLY A 170 -22.47 1.21 -10.76
N GLU A 171 -22.44 2.04 -9.72
CA GLU A 171 -23.03 3.37 -9.70
C GLU A 171 -22.10 4.44 -10.27
N ASP A 172 -22.59 5.25 -11.22
CA ASP A 172 -21.82 6.33 -11.87
C ASP A 172 -21.37 7.44 -10.92
N ARG A 173 -22.07 7.64 -9.80
CA ARG A 173 -21.71 8.67 -8.81
C ARG A 173 -20.26 8.54 -8.30
N TRP A 174 -19.73 7.33 -8.23
CA TRP A 174 -18.36 7.10 -7.79
C TRP A 174 -17.33 7.61 -8.80
N ARG A 175 -17.63 7.46 -10.10
CA ARG A 175 -16.82 8.04 -11.17
C ARG A 175 -16.81 9.57 -11.09
N ASP A 176 -17.99 10.17 -10.90
CA ASP A 176 -18.10 11.63 -10.83
C ASP A 176 -17.34 12.19 -9.63
N LEU A 177 -17.44 11.52 -8.47
CA LEU A 177 -16.69 11.89 -7.26
C LEU A 177 -15.16 11.67 -7.43
N PHE A 178 -14.75 10.59 -8.09
CA PHE A 178 -13.35 10.38 -8.47
C PHE A 178 -12.84 11.53 -9.35
N LEU A 179 -13.58 11.89 -10.40
CA LEU A 179 -13.19 12.96 -11.34
C LEU A 179 -13.09 14.33 -10.65
N ALA A 180 -13.98 14.63 -9.71
CA ALA A 180 -13.91 15.86 -8.92
C ALA A 180 -12.59 15.93 -8.13
N GLN A 181 -12.21 14.83 -7.46
CA GLN A 181 -10.94 14.74 -6.72
C GLN A 181 -9.72 14.73 -7.66
N ALA A 182 -9.79 14.03 -8.79
CA ALA A 182 -8.71 13.97 -9.76
C ALA A 182 -8.39 15.35 -10.33
N ARG A 183 -9.40 16.15 -10.66
CA ARG A 183 -9.23 17.55 -11.11
C ARG A 183 -8.60 18.40 -10.02
N ALA A 184 -9.14 18.38 -8.80
CA ALA A 184 -8.57 19.13 -7.68
C ALA A 184 -7.09 18.72 -7.44
N LEU A 185 -6.78 17.43 -7.48
CA LEU A 185 -5.43 16.94 -7.32
C LEU A 185 -4.50 17.40 -8.47
N LEU A 186 -4.96 17.32 -9.71
CA LEU A 186 -4.14 17.76 -10.86
C LEU A 186 -3.98 19.29 -10.91
N ASP A 187 -4.98 20.06 -10.49
CA ASP A 187 -4.88 21.52 -10.41
C ASP A 187 -3.82 21.96 -9.38
N ASP A 188 -3.64 21.20 -8.30
CA ASP A 188 -2.61 21.43 -7.29
C ASP A 188 -1.22 20.85 -7.63
N LEU A 189 -1.06 20.25 -8.83
CA LEU A 189 0.24 19.75 -9.29
C LEU A 189 1.16 20.90 -9.68
N GLU A 190 2.21 21.12 -8.89
CA GLU A 190 3.16 22.24 -9.03
C GLU A 190 4.30 21.88 -9.99
N ASP A 191 4.52 22.71 -11.01
CA ASP A 191 5.72 22.63 -11.85
C ASP A 191 6.95 23.16 -11.11
N THR A 192 7.97 22.33 -10.96
CA THR A 192 9.23 22.68 -10.28
C THR A 192 10.45 22.29 -11.12
N GLU A 193 11.63 22.78 -10.74
CA GLU A 193 12.91 22.35 -11.32
C GLU A 193 13.19 20.84 -11.15
N ARG A 194 12.49 20.20 -10.21
CA ARG A 194 12.55 18.76 -9.92
C ARG A 194 11.40 17.97 -10.57
N GLY A 195 10.78 18.56 -11.60
CA GLY A 195 9.59 18.03 -12.25
C GLY A 195 8.30 18.39 -11.52
N PRO A 196 7.14 18.01 -12.07
CA PRO A 196 5.83 18.23 -11.45
C PRO A 196 5.67 17.44 -10.16
N VAL A 197 5.29 18.10 -9.05
CA VAL A 197 5.12 17.46 -7.72
C VAL A 197 4.03 18.14 -6.92
N TRP A 198 3.59 17.50 -5.84
CA TRP A 198 2.67 18.09 -4.86
C TRP A 198 3.38 18.43 -3.57
N THR A 199 2.93 19.51 -2.93
CA THR A 199 3.30 19.84 -1.55
C THR A 199 2.24 19.30 -0.59
N GLN A 200 2.60 18.32 0.23
CA GLN A 200 1.73 17.77 1.27
C GLN A 200 1.84 18.60 2.54
N HIS A 201 0.68 18.95 3.11
CA HIS A 201 0.57 19.61 4.41
C HIS A 201 0.20 18.59 5.49
N LEU A 202 1.21 17.92 6.05
CA LEU A 202 1.04 16.82 7.00
C LEU A 202 1.86 17.06 8.27
N TYR A 203 1.32 16.65 9.41
CA TYR A 203 2.03 16.69 10.71
C TYR A 203 2.58 18.08 11.07
N GLY A 204 1.87 19.14 10.61
CA GLY A 204 2.29 20.54 10.83
C GLY A 204 3.46 20.99 9.95
N ARG A 205 3.77 20.28 8.88
CA ARG A 205 4.87 20.59 7.95
C ARG A 205 4.36 20.60 6.51
N ALA A 206 5.00 21.41 5.67
CA ALA A 206 4.88 21.35 4.22
C ALA A 206 6.06 20.54 3.67
N THR A 207 5.80 19.46 2.95
CA THR A 207 6.83 18.53 2.45
C THR A 207 6.44 18.01 1.09
N ARG A 208 7.38 17.88 0.17
CA ARG A 208 7.19 17.27 -1.15
C ARG A 208 7.66 15.82 -1.11
N PHE A 209 6.80 14.93 -0.57
CA PHE A 209 7.08 13.50 -0.51
C PHE A 209 7.00 12.86 -1.90
N LEU A 210 7.85 11.86 -2.15
CA LEU A 210 7.89 11.13 -3.42
C LEU A 210 7.28 9.72 -3.35
N GLY A 211 7.28 9.10 -2.18
CA GLY A 211 6.88 7.72 -2.00
C GLY A 211 5.38 7.44 -2.19
N PRO A 212 4.98 6.15 -2.25
CA PRO A 212 3.60 5.76 -2.55
C PRO A 212 2.60 6.00 -1.42
N VAL A 213 3.06 6.15 -0.17
CA VAL A 213 2.15 6.32 0.98
C VAL A 213 1.83 7.79 1.23
N HIS A 214 2.84 8.66 1.24
CA HIS A 214 2.69 10.07 1.60
C HIS A 214 2.92 11.04 0.44
N GLY A 215 3.11 10.58 -0.80
CA GLY A 215 3.52 11.51 -1.82
C GLY A 215 3.17 11.17 -3.27
N TYR A 216 4.05 11.64 -4.13
CA TYR A 216 3.90 11.65 -5.57
C TYR A 216 3.45 10.31 -6.17
N ALA A 217 4.16 9.23 -5.84
CA ALA A 217 3.89 7.92 -6.42
C ALA A 217 2.50 7.39 -6.04
N GLY A 218 2.01 7.67 -4.82
CA GLY A 218 0.66 7.29 -4.37
C GLY A 218 -0.43 8.07 -5.09
N ASN A 219 -0.22 9.36 -5.33
CA ASN A 219 -1.16 10.18 -6.07
C ASN A 219 -1.26 9.74 -7.54
N MET A 220 -0.13 9.49 -8.20
CA MET A 220 -0.11 8.98 -9.56
C MET A 220 -0.73 7.58 -9.66
N LEU A 221 -0.47 6.69 -8.69
CA LEU A 221 -1.12 5.38 -8.60
C LEU A 221 -2.64 5.52 -8.59
N ALA A 222 -3.19 6.38 -7.73
CA ALA A 222 -4.63 6.57 -7.62
C ALA A 222 -5.25 7.12 -8.92
N LEU A 223 -4.59 8.10 -9.55
CA LEU A 223 -5.00 8.60 -10.86
C LEU A 223 -5.02 7.48 -11.92
N MET A 224 -3.99 6.64 -11.95
CA MET A 224 -3.91 5.52 -12.87
C MET A 224 -4.96 4.42 -12.60
N ARG A 225 -5.45 4.26 -11.38
CA ARG A 225 -6.51 3.28 -11.09
C ARG A 225 -7.87 3.69 -11.68
N GLY A 226 -8.13 4.98 -11.83
CA GLY A 226 -9.30 5.49 -12.55
C GLY A 226 -9.01 5.95 -13.98
N TRP A 227 -7.95 5.43 -14.61
CA TRP A 227 -7.44 5.86 -15.91
C TRP A 227 -8.52 6.01 -16.99
N ASP A 228 -9.41 5.02 -17.11
CA ASP A 228 -10.44 4.99 -18.14
C ASP A 228 -11.55 6.03 -17.91
N TRP A 229 -11.56 6.71 -16.77
CA TRP A 229 -12.46 7.81 -16.44
C TRP A 229 -11.85 9.19 -16.76
N LEU A 230 -10.51 9.28 -16.84
CA LEU A 230 -9.80 10.51 -17.14
C LEU A 230 -9.92 10.85 -18.63
N ASP A 231 -9.96 12.14 -18.95
CA ASP A 231 -9.90 12.58 -20.32
C ASP A 231 -8.47 12.50 -20.92
N ASP A 232 -8.37 12.70 -22.24
CA ASP A 232 -7.10 12.59 -22.98
C ASP A 232 -6.05 13.63 -22.50
N ALA A 233 -6.48 14.80 -22.02
CA ALA A 233 -5.60 15.85 -21.55
C ALA A 233 -4.97 15.47 -20.20
N ASP A 234 -5.78 14.98 -19.26
CA ASP A 234 -5.32 14.48 -17.95
C ASP A 234 -4.39 13.28 -18.12
N GLN A 235 -4.76 12.32 -18.99
CA GLN A 235 -3.91 11.18 -19.32
C GLN A 235 -2.56 11.61 -19.93
N ALA A 236 -2.56 12.56 -20.85
CA ALA A 236 -1.34 13.10 -21.45
C ALA A 236 -0.46 13.81 -20.41
N ARG A 237 -1.08 14.57 -19.49
CA ARG A 237 -0.38 15.23 -18.38
C ARG A 237 0.31 14.23 -17.46
N ILE A 238 -0.35 13.13 -17.12
CA ILE A 238 0.23 12.06 -16.28
C ILE A 238 1.40 11.38 -17.01
N ARG A 239 1.24 11.04 -18.31
CA ARG A 239 2.31 10.43 -19.12
C ARG A 239 3.55 11.34 -19.24
N GLN A 240 3.38 12.64 -19.21
CA GLN A 240 4.49 13.61 -19.22
C GLN A 240 5.11 13.79 -17.83
N ALA A 241 4.28 13.91 -16.79
CA ALA A 241 4.73 14.23 -15.44
C ALA A 241 5.55 13.10 -14.81
N VAL A 242 5.14 11.82 -15.01
CA VAL A 242 5.79 10.70 -14.32
C VAL A 242 7.25 10.54 -14.74
N PRO A 243 7.61 10.40 -16.02
CA PRO A 243 9.03 10.29 -16.41
C PRO A 243 9.84 11.54 -16.07
N ALA A 244 9.26 12.74 -16.17
CA ALA A 244 9.94 13.99 -15.82
C ALA A 244 10.34 14.02 -14.33
N THR A 245 9.40 13.75 -13.43
CA THR A 245 9.66 13.77 -11.99
C THR A 245 10.60 12.63 -11.56
N LEU A 246 10.41 11.42 -12.10
CA LEU A 246 11.28 10.29 -11.75
C LEU A 246 12.72 10.54 -12.21
N THR A 247 12.92 11.05 -13.43
CA THR A 247 14.25 11.37 -13.97
C THR A 247 14.94 12.46 -13.15
N ALA A 248 14.22 13.54 -12.83
CA ALA A 248 14.78 14.70 -12.11
C ALA A 248 15.18 14.38 -10.67
N ASN A 249 14.60 13.34 -10.07
CA ASN A 249 14.86 12.94 -8.67
C ASN A 249 15.61 11.61 -8.54
N ALA A 250 15.99 10.97 -9.64
CA ALA A 250 16.70 9.71 -9.62
C ALA A 250 18.11 9.84 -9.06
N ILE A 251 18.46 9.03 -8.08
CA ILE A 251 19.82 8.84 -7.57
C ILE A 251 20.39 7.61 -8.26
N ARG A 252 21.27 7.83 -9.24
CA ARG A 252 21.88 6.75 -10.02
C ARG A 252 23.24 6.33 -9.42
N GLY A 253 23.55 5.05 -9.46
CA GLY A 253 24.83 4.49 -9.03
C GLY A 253 25.05 3.09 -9.60
N GLU A 254 26.19 2.49 -9.28
CA GLU A 254 26.57 1.16 -9.79
C GLU A 254 25.61 0.04 -9.38
N LEU A 255 24.88 0.23 -8.28
CA LEU A 255 23.94 -0.77 -7.77
C LEU A 255 22.54 -0.65 -8.39
N GLY A 256 22.24 0.45 -9.08
CA GLY A 256 20.94 0.71 -9.69
C GLY A 256 20.45 2.13 -9.47
N VAL A 257 19.14 2.31 -9.30
CA VAL A 257 18.49 3.61 -9.16
C VAL A 257 17.68 3.65 -7.86
N ASN A 258 17.72 4.79 -7.17
CA ASN A 258 16.88 5.07 -6.00
C ASN A 258 16.26 6.46 -6.07
N TRP A 259 15.31 6.74 -5.20
CA TRP A 259 14.69 8.06 -5.04
C TRP A 259 14.69 8.46 -3.56
N PRO A 260 14.90 9.76 -3.24
CA PRO A 260 14.81 10.22 -1.86
C PRO A 260 13.36 10.13 -1.35
N PRO A 261 13.15 10.07 -0.03
CA PRO A 261 11.81 10.08 0.56
C PRO A 261 10.99 11.33 0.21
N ALA A 262 11.69 12.46 0.06
CA ALA A 262 11.10 13.75 -0.29
C ALA A 262 12.12 14.66 -1.01
N ILE A 263 11.64 15.68 -1.69
CA ILE A 263 12.48 16.78 -2.21
C ILE A 263 12.77 17.72 -1.03
N SER A 264 14.04 17.87 -0.71
CA SER A 264 14.53 18.70 0.40
C SER A 264 15.86 19.32 0.04
N SER A 265 16.13 20.53 0.57
CA SER A 265 17.46 21.15 0.56
C SER A 265 18.43 20.46 1.51
N ASP A 266 17.91 19.86 2.58
CA ASP A 266 18.71 19.13 3.56
C ASP A 266 18.86 17.66 3.16
N PRO A 267 20.02 17.02 3.44
CA PRO A 267 20.21 15.61 3.17
C PRO A 267 19.21 14.75 3.96
N ILE A 268 18.41 13.96 3.23
CA ILE A 268 17.51 12.96 3.82
C ILE A 268 18.09 11.58 3.55
N PRO A 269 18.17 10.68 4.56
CA PRO A 269 18.63 9.32 4.34
C PRO A 269 17.76 8.61 3.29
N THR A 270 18.40 8.04 2.27
CA THR A 270 17.73 7.23 1.27
C THR A 270 17.43 5.84 1.83
N LEU A 271 16.21 5.39 1.59
CA LEU A 271 15.72 4.09 2.04
C LEU A 271 15.46 3.19 0.84
N VAL A 272 15.51 1.88 1.05
CA VAL A 272 15.08 0.88 0.06
C VAL A 272 13.96 0.06 0.72
N GLN A 273 12.78 0.67 0.79
CA GLN A 273 11.58 0.06 1.35
C GLN A 273 10.34 0.59 0.61
N HIS A 274 9.22 -0.14 0.67
CA HIS A 274 8.03 0.23 -0.11
C HIS A 274 7.55 1.66 0.18
N CYS A 275 7.41 2.06 1.44
CA CYS A 275 6.90 3.40 1.75
C CYS A 275 7.83 4.55 1.31
N HIS A 276 9.15 4.30 1.16
CA HIS A 276 10.14 5.30 0.72
C HIS A 276 11.30 4.62 -0.03
N GLY A 277 11.49 4.98 -1.27
CA GLY A 277 12.62 4.51 -2.10
C GLY A 277 12.19 3.65 -3.27
N ALA A 278 13.18 3.04 -3.93
CA ALA A 278 13.01 2.32 -5.18
C ALA A 278 11.87 1.29 -5.19
N PRO A 279 11.70 0.41 -4.18
CA PRO A 279 10.63 -0.58 -4.24
C PRO A 279 9.24 0.03 -4.37
N GLY A 280 8.97 1.10 -3.62
CA GLY A 280 7.67 1.77 -3.66
C GLY A 280 7.42 2.53 -4.96
N MET A 281 8.45 3.20 -5.49
CA MET A 281 8.36 3.87 -6.78
C MET A 281 8.04 2.87 -7.90
N VAL A 282 8.73 1.73 -7.92
CA VAL A 282 8.48 0.65 -8.88
C VAL A 282 7.07 0.07 -8.69
N THR A 283 6.67 -0.25 -7.47
CA THR A 283 5.35 -0.86 -7.19
C THR A 283 4.21 0.04 -7.61
N ALA A 284 4.34 1.36 -7.43
CA ALA A 284 3.29 2.31 -7.76
C ALA A 284 3.25 2.69 -9.24
N LEU A 285 4.41 2.75 -9.92
CA LEU A 285 4.55 3.39 -11.22
C LEU A 285 4.95 2.45 -12.37
N ALA A 286 5.19 1.16 -12.11
CA ALA A 286 5.38 0.16 -13.16
C ALA A 286 4.02 -0.19 -13.79
N ASP A 287 3.58 0.62 -14.75
CA ASP A 287 2.27 0.52 -15.38
C ASP A 287 2.39 0.73 -16.90
N GLN A 288 1.74 -0.14 -17.69
CA GLN A 288 1.77 -0.12 -19.15
C GLN A 288 1.25 1.20 -19.76
N ARG A 289 0.36 1.91 -19.06
CA ARG A 289 -0.30 3.14 -19.53
C ARG A 289 0.65 4.33 -19.64
N ILE A 290 1.73 4.29 -18.86
CA ILE A 290 2.76 5.33 -18.79
C ILE A 290 4.13 4.82 -19.22
N ASP A 291 4.23 3.57 -19.66
CA ASP A 291 5.50 2.92 -19.98
C ASP A 291 6.18 3.56 -21.19
N GLY A 292 7.50 3.63 -21.12
CA GLY A 292 8.39 4.11 -22.18
C GLY A 292 9.85 3.74 -21.87
N PRO A 293 10.74 3.73 -22.86
CA PRO A 293 12.11 3.23 -22.70
C PRO A 293 12.85 3.83 -21.50
N ASP A 294 12.84 5.15 -21.36
CA ASP A 294 13.58 5.85 -20.31
C ASP A 294 12.99 5.59 -18.93
N LEU A 295 11.64 5.55 -18.82
CA LEU A 295 10.97 5.22 -17.57
C LEU A 295 11.21 3.78 -17.18
N ARG A 296 11.14 2.86 -18.14
CA ARG A 296 11.41 1.43 -17.92
C ARG A 296 12.81 1.20 -17.39
N GLU A 297 13.85 1.83 -18.00
CA GLU A 297 15.23 1.74 -17.52
C GLU A 297 15.36 2.19 -16.06
N LEU A 298 14.70 3.28 -15.69
CA LEU A 298 14.69 3.78 -14.31
C LEU A 298 14.05 2.78 -13.34
N LEU A 299 12.89 2.24 -13.69
CA LEU A 299 12.15 1.30 -12.83
C LEU A 299 12.88 -0.03 -12.70
N GLU A 300 13.46 -0.55 -13.78
CA GLU A 300 14.32 -1.74 -13.74
C GLU A 300 15.57 -1.49 -12.90
N GLY A 301 16.21 -0.31 -13.03
CA GLY A 301 17.30 0.11 -12.16
C GLY A 301 16.90 0.16 -10.68
N GLY A 302 15.66 0.53 -10.37
CA GLY A 302 15.09 0.45 -9.02
C GLY A 302 14.92 -0.99 -8.52
N GLY A 303 14.51 -1.89 -9.41
CA GLY A 303 14.46 -3.32 -9.15
C GLY A 303 15.85 -3.93 -8.89
N GLU A 304 16.84 -3.55 -9.70
CA GLU A 304 18.24 -3.99 -9.52
C GLU A 304 18.80 -3.55 -8.16
N LEU A 305 18.58 -2.30 -7.78
CA LEU A 305 18.97 -1.82 -6.45
C LEU A 305 18.29 -2.60 -5.34
N THR A 306 16.99 -2.82 -5.46
CA THR A 306 16.19 -3.56 -4.47
C THR A 306 16.74 -4.98 -4.29
N TRP A 307 17.07 -5.65 -5.39
CA TRP A 307 17.68 -6.99 -5.38
C TRP A 307 19.05 -7.01 -4.69
N ARG A 308 19.92 -6.07 -5.05
CA ARG A 308 21.30 -5.98 -4.50
C ARG A 308 21.33 -5.53 -3.04
N ALA A 309 20.36 -4.74 -2.60
CA ALA A 309 20.22 -4.38 -1.20
C ALA A 309 19.84 -5.58 -0.34
N GLY A 310 19.06 -6.52 -0.87
CA GLY A 310 18.60 -7.71 -0.16
C GLY A 310 17.39 -7.48 0.74
N PRO A 311 16.96 -8.52 1.47
CA PRO A 311 15.83 -8.46 2.39
C PRO A 311 16.01 -7.40 3.48
N LEU A 312 14.93 -6.78 3.91
CA LEU A 312 14.97 -5.80 5.00
C LEU A 312 15.08 -6.47 6.37
N ALA A 313 15.99 -5.99 7.22
CA ALA A 313 16.17 -6.47 8.60
C ALA A 313 14.94 -6.20 9.50
N LYS A 314 14.04 -5.30 9.08
CA LYS A 314 12.80 -4.98 9.80
C LYS A 314 11.72 -6.06 9.76
N GLY A 315 11.92 -7.16 8.98
CA GLY A 315 10.99 -8.26 8.89
C GLY A 315 10.24 -8.33 7.55
N SER A 316 9.14 -9.09 7.54
CA SER A 316 8.46 -9.60 6.36
C SER A 316 7.37 -8.71 5.77
N ASN A 317 6.97 -7.65 6.47
CA ASN A 317 5.74 -6.87 6.19
C ASN A 317 5.75 -6.09 4.86
N LEU A 318 4.59 -5.49 4.51
CA LEU A 318 4.43 -4.75 3.25
C LEU A 318 5.02 -3.34 3.28
N CYS A 319 4.82 -2.59 4.36
CA CYS A 319 5.16 -1.16 4.35
C CYS A 319 6.68 -0.92 4.29
N HIS A 320 7.43 -1.60 5.13
CA HIS A 320 8.88 -1.40 5.30
C HIS A 320 9.62 -2.71 5.59
N GLY A 321 9.11 -3.80 5.03
CA GLY A 321 9.65 -5.15 5.12
C GLY A 321 9.91 -5.79 3.76
N THR A 322 10.41 -7.02 3.81
CA THR A 322 10.84 -7.80 2.65
C THR A 322 9.69 -8.08 1.69
N GLY A 323 8.47 -8.32 2.18
CA GLY A 323 7.29 -8.57 1.34
C GLY A 323 6.92 -7.37 0.46
N GLY A 324 6.93 -6.16 1.03
CA GLY A 324 6.66 -4.95 0.24
C GLY A 324 7.71 -4.69 -0.84
N ASN A 325 8.99 -4.93 -0.52
CA ASN A 325 10.07 -4.85 -1.51
C ASN A 325 9.91 -5.89 -2.63
N GLY A 326 9.40 -7.07 -2.29
CA GLY A 326 9.17 -8.15 -3.25
C GLY A 326 8.08 -7.83 -4.29
N TYR A 327 7.09 -6.99 -3.94
CA TYR A 327 6.08 -6.52 -4.91
C TYR A 327 6.68 -5.72 -6.07
N ALA A 328 7.77 -5.01 -5.87
CA ALA A 328 8.45 -4.32 -6.96
C ALA A 328 8.88 -5.29 -8.07
N PHE A 329 9.34 -6.49 -7.71
CA PHE A 329 9.70 -7.50 -8.69
C PHE A 329 8.49 -8.09 -9.41
N LEU A 330 7.37 -8.32 -8.70
CA LEU A 330 6.13 -8.77 -9.32
C LEU A 330 5.62 -7.73 -10.33
N LYS A 331 5.68 -6.44 -9.98
CA LYS A 331 5.31 -5.34 -10.88
C LYS A 331 6.22 -5.27 -12.11
N LEU A 332 7.52 -5.46 -11.95
CA LEU A 332 8.43 -5.52 -13.09
C LEU A 332 8.20 -6.77 -13.96
N HIS A 333 7.86 -7.91 -13.36
CA HIS A 333 7.46 -9.09 -14.11
C HIS A 333 6.20 -8.82 -14.95
N GLU A 334 5.17 -8.21 -14.35
CA GLU A 334 3.93 -7.82 -15.05
C GLU A 334 4.19 -6.84 -16.19
N LEU A 335 5.08 -5.84 -15.97
CA LEU A 335 5.43 -4.83 -16.95
C LEU A 335 6.24 -5.38 -18.14
N THR A 336 7.22 -6.25 -17.86
CA THR A 336 8.26 -6.64 -18.83
C THR A 336 8.10 -8.07 -19.36
N GLY A 337 7.35 -8.93 -18.68
CA GLY A 337 7.27 -10.37 -18.96
C GLY A 337 8.57 -11.15 -18.62
N ALA A 338 9.59 -10.49 -18.07
CA ALA A 338 10.87 -11.13 -17.81
C ALA A 338 10.83 -12.01 -16.54
N GLU A 339 11.09 -13.31 -16.71
CA GLU A 339 11.07 -14.31 -15.62
C GLU A 339 12.07 -14.03 -14.48
N ILE A 340 13.13 -13.29 -14.75
CA ILE A 340 14.11 -12.94 -13.71
C ILE A 340 13.45 -12.20 -12.55
N TRP A 341 12.46 -11.34 -12.84
CA TRP A 341 11.76 -10.57 -11.82
C TRP A 341 10.85 -11.45 -10.96
N LEU A 342 10.13 -12.40 -11.57
CA LEU A 342 9.32 -13.37 -10.81
C LEU A 342 10.18 -14.25 -9.91
N ASN A 343 11.35 -14.69 -10.41
CA ASN A 343 12.30 -15.48 -9.63
C ASN A 343 12.87 -14.69 -8.44
N ARG A 344 13.13 -13.39 -8.61
CA ARG A 344 13.55 -12.48 -7.52
C ARG A 344 12.45 -12.25 -6.49
N ALA A 345 11.21 -12.06 -6.93
CA ALA A 345 10.05 -11.99 -6.02
C ALA A 345 9.94 -13.26 -5.16
N ARG A 346 10.04 -14.42 -5.78
CA ARG A 346 9.98 -15.71 -5.11
C ARG A 346 11.13 -15.95 -4.14
N ALA A 347 12.34 -15.49 -4.46
CA ALA A 347 13.48 -15.55 -3.53
C ALA A 347 13.25 -14.66 -2.29
N PHE A 348 12.69 -13.45 -2.48
CA PHE A 348 12.30 -12.58 -1.37
C PHE A 348 11.15 -13.17 -0.56
N ALA A 349 10.21 -13.88 -1.20
CA ALA A 349 9.12 -14.57 -0.50
C ALA A 349 9.65 -15.65 0.46
N MET A 350 10.64 -16.46 0.03
CA MET A 350 11.26 -17.47 0.90
C MET A 350 11.97 -16.82 2.09
N ALA A 351 12.73 -15.74 1.87
CA ALA A 351 13.39 -15.00 2.94
C ALA A 351 12.34 -14.37 3.91
N ALA A 352 11.24 -13.84 3.40
CA ALA A 352 10.17 -13.28 4.22
C ALA A 352 9.46 -14.34 5.08
N ILE A 353 9.30 -15.58 4.58
CA ILE A 353 8.78 -16.70 5.35
C ILE A 353 9.69 -17.03 6.54
N GLU A 354 11.01 -17.05 6.33
CA GLU A 354 11.98 -17.28 7.41
C GLU A 354 11.90 -16.16 8.46
N GLN A 355 11.81 -14.90 8.03
CA GLN A 355 11.65 -13.76 8.94
C GLN A 355 10.35 -13.85 9.75
N TYR A 356 9.23 -14.19 9.13
CA TYR A 356 7.95 -14.41 9.79
C TYR A 356 8.06 -15.51 10.87
N ARG A 357 8.63 -16.66 10.51
CA ARG A 357 8.78 -17.79 11.44
C ARG A 357 9.65 -17.43 12.63
N ALA A 358 10.76 -16.75 12.40
CA ALA A 358 11.66 -16.29 13.46
C ALA A 358 10.95 -15.32 14.42
N ALA A 359 10.23 -14.32 13.88
CA ALA A 359 9.48 -13.36 14.67
C ALA A 359 8.33 -14.01 15.48
N SER A 360 7.60 -14.95 14.87
CA SER A 360 6.54 -15.69 15.56
C SER A 360 7.07 -16.51 16.75
N VAL A 361 8.25 -17.09 16.62
CA VAL A 361 8.93 -17.80 17.74
C VAL A 361 9.37 -16.81 18.81
N GLU A 362 9.99 -15.70 18.43
CA GLU A 362 10.49 -14.67 19.36
C GLU A 362 9.38 -14.04 20.19
N HIS A 363 8.23 -13.76 19.56
CA HIS A 363 7.13 -13.05 20.22
C HIS A 363 5.99 -13.98 20.70
N GLY A 364 6.06 -15.29 20.41
CA GLY A 364 5.05 -16.27 20.76
C GLY A 364 3.70 -16.13 20.05
N ARG A 365 3.64 -15.25 19.03
CA ARG A 365 2.45 -14.96 18.21
C ARG A 365 2.81 -14.20 16.95
N GLY A 366 1.90 -14.14 15.99
CA GLY A 366 2.01 -13.29 14.81
C GLY A 366 1.74 -11.80 15.09
N ARG A 367 2.09 -10.95 14.10
CA ARG A 367 1.78 -9.53 14.08
C ARG A 367 0.52 -9.29 13.22
N TYR A 368 -0.59 -8.99 13.87
CA TYR A 368 -1.92 -8.91 13.26
C TYR A 368 -2.16 -7.54 12.64
N ALA A 369 -1.59 -7.33 11.47
CA ALA A 369 -1.76 -6.12 10.67
C ALA A 369 -1.54 -6.40 9.18
N LEU A 370 -2.21 -5.64 8.30
CA LEU A 370 -2.04 -5.80 6.85
C LEU A 370 -0.72 -5.19 6.36
N TRP A 371 -0.52 -3.90 6.63
CA TRP A 371 0.65 -3.20 6.09
C TRP A 371 1.93 -3.44 6.88
N THR A 372 1.82 -3.63 8.18
CA THR A 372 2.98 -3.78 9.06
C THR A 372 3.15 -5.19 9.64
N GLY A 373 2.29 -6.13 9.29
CA GLY A 373 2.26 -7.47 9.88
C GLY A 373 2.13 -8.60 8.87
N ASP A 374 1.74 -9.77 9.38
CA ASP A 374 1.92 -11.06 8.71
C ASP A 374 0.82 -11.37 7.70
N VAL A 375 -0.41 -10.86 7.88
CA VAL A 375 -1.47 -11.10 6.88
C VAL A 375 -1.15 -10.42 5.54
N GLY A 376 -0.37 -9.33 5.56
CA GLY A 376 0.17 -8.74 4.34
C GLY A 376 1.20 -9.61 3.65
N LEU A 377 2.06 -10.29 4.42
CA LEU A 377 2.95 -11.30 3.86
C LEU A 377 2.16 -12.43 3.19
N ALA A 378 1.08 -12.92 3.81
CA ALA A 378 0.24 -13.96 3.21
C ALA A 378 -0.34 -13.52 1.85
N CYS A 379 -0.77 -12.26 1.73
CA CYS A 379 -1.20 -11.70 0.44
C CYS A 379 -0.06 -11.69 -0.59
N TYR A 380 1.14 -11.27 -0.21
CA TYR A 380 2.31 -11.29 -1.08
C TYR A 380 2.68 -12.70 -1.55
N LEU A 381 2.64 -13.69 -0.65
CA LEU A 381 2.91 -15.09 -1.00
C LEU A 381 1.88 -15.63 -2.00
N ASN A 382 0.61 -15.25 -1.87
CA ASN A 382 -0.43 -15.58 -2.83
C ASN A 382 -0.10 -15.04 -4.24
N GLU A 383 0.32 -13.78 -4.33
CA GLU A 383 0.71 -13.19 -5.62
C GLU A 383 1.95 -13.87 -6.23
N CYS A 384 2.94 -14.28 -5.41
CA CYS A 384 4.09 -15.07 -5.87
C CYS A 384 3.69 -16.47 -6.39
N LEU A 385 2.67 -17.10 -5.80
CA LEU A 385 2.11 -18.38 -6.28
C LEU A 385 1.44 -18.22 -7.62
N ARG A 386 0.72 -17.12 -7.83
CA ARG A 386 -0.04 -16.82 -9.05
C ARG A 386 0.82 -16.23 -10.17
N GLY A 387 1.97 -15.65 -9.84
CA GLY A 387 2.75 -14.82 -10.78
C GLY A 387 2.04 -13.51 -11.13
N SER A 388 1.24 -12.96 -10.21
CA SER A 388 0.51 -11.69 -10.36
C SER A 388 1.06 -10.61 -9.41
N ALA A 389 0.64 -9.36 -9.60
CA ALA A 389 1.25 -8.21 -8.93
C ALA A 389 0.22 -7.30 -8.21
N ARG A 390 -0.92 -7.86 -7.79
CA ARG A 390 -2.01 -7.10 -7.16
C ARG A 390 -1.62 -6.69 -5.73
N PHE A 391 -1.12 -5.47 -5.57
CA PHE A 391 -0.78 -4.95 -4.25
C PHE A 391 -2.05 -4.75 -3.42
N PRO A 392 -2.13 -5.31 -2.19
CA PRO A 392 -3.31 -5.22 -1.33
C PRO A 392 -3.78 -3.79 -1.13
N THR A 393 -5.07 -3.58 -1.32
CA THR A 393 -5.76 -2.29 -1.09
C THR A 393 -5.30 -1.12 -1.96
N ALA A 394 -4.42 -1.37 -2.94
CA ALA A 394 -4.03 -0.39 -3.95
C ALA A 394 -4.40 -0.83 -5.38
N ASP A 395 -4.28 -2.14 -5.66
CA ASP A 395 -4.67 -2.74 -6.94
C ASP A 395 -5.97 -3.56 -6.81
N VAL A 396 -6.27 -4.05 -5.63
CA VAL A 396 -7.42 -4.89 -5.32
C VAL A 396 -7.95 -4.55 -3.92
N PHE A 397 -9.28 -4.54 -3.82
CA PHE A 397 -9.94 -4.37 -2.54
C PHE A 397 -10.99 -5.45 -2.30
#